data_15c5e8268b920e02e31fc426b8316e9b
#
_entry.id   15c5e8268b920e02e31fc426b8316e9b
#
_cell.length_a   1.000
_cell.length_b   1.000
_cell.length_c   1.000
_cell.angle_alpha   90.00
_cell.angle_beta   90.00
_cell.angle_gamma   90.00
#
_symmetry.space_group_name_H-M   'P 1'
#
loop_
_entity.id
_entity.type
_entity.pdbx_description
1 polymer ?
#
loop_
_entity_poly.entity_id
_entity_poly.type
_entity_poly.pdbx_seq_one_letter_code
_entity_poly.pdbx_strand_id
1 'polypeptide(L)'
;MAHHVLLIGGHGKVAQILTPLLLAKSWNVTSMIRTACQQPAIEKLGQDQPGKLDVLVHSVADVKSEADAKSVLERVKPDWVVWSAGAGGKGGAEMTFAVDRDAAIAFTKASIHTPSIKKFLTVSYLSSRSGRAPWWNVEDWKAAQKVNTEILPNYFKAKVAADEVLTILSQDRVTQEEKDGAPADQRFCGISLRPGTLTEEPAGKVKMGKIGASGKTSRATVAESVVGVLEADGVRGWVDVIDGDEEIVEAVKRYVKEGQDAIEGEDLAEMRDRVNKF
;
A
#
# COMPACT_ATOMS: atom_id res chain seq x y z
N MET A 1 -4.13 -21.49 -5.96
CA MET A 1 -5.53 -21.00 -6.10
C MET A 1 -5.46 -19.61 -6.71
N ALA A 2 -6.45 -19.21 -7.52
CA ALA A 2 -6.48 -17.85 -8.06
C ALA A 2 -6.86 -16.88 -6.93
N HIS A 3 -6.04 -15.84 -6.68
CA HIS A 3 -6.36 -14.81 -5.72
C HIS A 3 -7.42 -13.84 -6.25
N HIS A 4 -8.18 -13.24 -5.33
CA HIS A 4 -9.10 -12.16 -5.64
C HIS A 4 -8.61 -10.86 -4.98
N VAL A 5 -8.15 -9.92 -5.79
CA VAL A 5 -7.58 -8.65 -5.36
C VAL A 5 -8.64 -7.54 -5.47
N LEU A 6 -8.95 -6.86 -4.38
CA LEU A 6 -9.64 -5.57 -4.43
C LEU A 6 -8.59 -4.47 -4.61
N LEU A 7 -8.58 -3.85 -5.80
CA LEU A 7 -7.70 -2.73 -6.12
C LEU A 7 -8.45 -1.40 -5.93
N ILE A 8 -8.15 -0.71 -4.83
CA ILE A 8 -8.79 0.56 -4.48
C ILE A 8 -8.04 1.73 -5.12
N GLY A 9 -8.78 2.59 -5.83
CA GLY A 9 -8.20 3.67 -6.63
C GLY A 9 -7.81 3.22 -8.04
N GLY A 10 -8.58 2.29 -8.62
CA GLY A 10 -8.29 1.61 -9.88
C GLY A 10 -8.07 2.50 -11.11
N HIS A 11 -8.54 3.75 -11.11
CA HIS A 11 -8.26 4.71 -12.18
C HIS A 11 -6.97 5.53 -11.94
N GLY A 12 -6.25 5.30 -10.84
CA GLY A 12 -4.94 5.89 -10.59
C GLY A 12 -3.88 5.39 -11.57
N LYS A 13 -2.86 6.22 -11.87
CA LYS A 13 -1.83 5.87 -12.86
C LYS A 13 -1.09 4.56 -12.52
N VAL A 14 -0.73 4.35 -11.25
CA VAL A 14 -0.13 3.09 -10.80
C VAL A 14 -1.11 1.93 -10.94
N ALA A 15 -2.37 2.12 -10.51
CA ALA A 15 -3.38 1.09 -10.55
C ALA A 15 -3.72 0.62 -11.97
N GLN A 16 -3.75 1.53 -12.96
CA GLN A 16 -3.97 1.17 -14.35
C GLN A 16 -2.83 0.32 -14.94
N ILE A 17 -1.59 0.55 -14.53
CA ILE A 17 -0.44 -0.30 -14.90
C ILE A 17 -0.49 -1.64 -14.14
N LEU A 18 -0.86 -1.62 -12.87
CA LEU A 18 -0.93 -2.78 -12.01
C LEU A 18 -2.03 -3.77 -12.44
N THR A 19 -3.19 -3.28 -12.89
CA THR A 19 -4.34 -4.12 -13.24
C THR A 19 -3.99 -5.25 -14.22
N PRO A 20 -3.41 -4.99 -15.41
CA PRO A 20 -3.04 -6.08 -16.33
C PRO A 20 -1.95 -7.00 -15.77
N LEU A 21 -1.04 -6.50 -14.94
CA LEU A 21 0.01 -7.33 -14.32
C LEU A 21 -0.59 -8.34 -13.34
N LEU A 22 -1.59 -7.95 -12.53
CA LEU A 22 -2.31 -8.86 -11.64
C LEU A 22 -3.12 -9.90 -12.44
N LEU A 23 -3.82 -9.47 -13.49
CA LEU A 23 -4.60 -10.34 -14.34
C LEU A 23 -3.73 -11.36 -15.10
N ALA A 24 -2.52 -10.97 -15.53
CA ALA A 24 -1.55 -11.86 -16.17
C ALA A 24 -1.10 -13.03 -15.27
N LYS A 25 -1.21 -12.87 -13.93
CA LYS A 25 -0.99 -13.94 -12.93
C LYS A 25 -2.21 -14.88 -12.79
N SER A 26 -3.23 -14.74 -13.63
CA SER A 26 -4.51 -15.43 -13.49
C SER A 26 -5.23 -15.11 -12.16
N TRP A 27 -4.95 -13.94 -11.57
CA TRP A 27 -5.68 -13.46 -10.40
C TRP A 27 -6.92 -12.70 -10.84
N ASN A 28 -7.99 -12.78 -10.06
CA ASN A 28 -9.17 -11.96 -10.28
C ASN A 28 -8.96 -10.59 -9.64
N VAL A 29 -9.40 -9.54 -10.31
CA VAL A 29 -9.28 -8.16 -9.84
C VAL A 29 -10.65 -7.50 -9.82
N THR A 30 -11.05 -6.96 -8.67
CA THR A 30 -12.11 -5.96 -8.62
C THR A 30 -11.48 -4.58 -8.51
N SER A 31 -11.55 -3.81 -9.60
CA SER A 31 -11.02 -2.44 -9.66
C SER A 31 -12.05 -1.45 -9.16
N MET A 32 -11.83 -0.86 -7.99
CA MET A 32 -12.72 0.13 -7.39
C MET A 32 -12.38 1.52 -7.91
N ILE A 33 -13.35 2.16 -8.57
CA ILE A 33 -13.21 3.46 -9.23
C ILE A 33 -14.24 4.47 -8.71
N ARG A 34 -13.95 5.77 -8.85
CA ARG A 34 -14.79 6.82 -8.27
C ARG A 34 -16.09 7.07 -9.03
N THR A 35 -16.08 7.02 -10.37
CA THR A 35 -17.20 7.43 -11.22
C THR A 35 -17.38 6.48 -12.41
N ALA A 36 -18.62 6.30 -12.86
CA ALA A 36 -18.95 5.42 -13.97
C ALA A 36 -18.26 5.82 -15.30
N CYS A 37 -17.97 7.09 -15.51
CA CYS A 37 -17.27 7.53 -16.72
C CYS A 37 -15.84 6.98 -16.86
N GLN A 38 -15.25 6.49 -15.76
CA GLN A 38 -13.92 5.84 -15.74
C GLN A 38 -13.98 4.36 -16.16
N GLN A 39 -15.16 3.74 -16.09
CA GLN A 39 -15.34 2.30 -16.28
C GLN A 39 -14.85 1.78 -17.64
N PRO A 40 -15.15 2.41 -18.79
CA PRO A 40 -14.70 1.90 -20.09
C PRO A 40 -13.17 1.85 -20.23
N ALA A 41 -12.46 2.79 -19.57
CA ALA A 41 -10.99 2.80 -19.60
C ALA A 41 -10.41 1.64 -18.78
N ILE A 42 -11.05 1.27 -17.67
CA ILE A 42 -10.61 0.17 -16.84
C ILE A 42 -10.96 -1.19 -17.46
N GLU A 43 -12.16 -1.35 -18.00
CA GLU A 43 -12.58 -2.60 -18.65
C GLU A 43 -11.65 -3.02 -19.80
N LYS A 44 -11.09 -2.06 -20.54
CA LYS A 44 -10.09 -2.32 -21.58
C LYS A 44 -8.83 -3.01 -21.04
N LEU A 45 -8.45 -2.79 -19.79
CA LEU A 45 -7.27 -3.40 -19.19
C LEU A 45 -7.44 -4.91 -18.93
N GLY A 46 -8.68 -5.39 -18.93
CA GLY A 46 -8.99 -6.81 -18.77
C GLY A 46 -9.11 -7.59 -20.08
N GLN A 47 -9.00 -6.93 -21.24
CA GLN A 47 -9.10 -7.60 -22.54
C GLN A 47 -7.92 -8.55 -22.74
N ASP A 48 -8.23 -9.76 -23.20
CA ASP A 48 -7.26 -10.83 -23.49
C ASP A 48 -6.36 -11.25 -22.29
N GLN A 49 -6.84 -10.99 -21.07
CA GLN A 49 -6.14 -11.36 -19.84
C GLN A 49 -6.66 -12.70 -19.28
N PRO A 50 -5.80 -13.56 -18.71
CA PRO A 50 -6.21 -14.84 -18.12
C PRO A 50 -7.03 -14.68 -16.83
N GLY A 51 -6.81 -13.64 -16.05
CA GLY A 51 -7.59 -13.30 -14.86
C GLY A 51 -8.86 -12.52 -15.20
N LYS A 52 -9.84 -12.57 -14.29
CA LYS A 52 -11.11 -11.84 -14.47
C LYS A 52 -11.01 -10.43 -13.91
N LEU A 53 -11.46 -9.41 -14.65
CA LEU A 53 -11.61 -8.05 -14.18
C LEU A 53 -13.09 -7.70 -13.94
N ASP A 54 -13.41 -7.30 -12.73
CA ASP A 54 -14.67 -6.67 -12.39
C ASP A 54 -14.42 -5.19 -12.02
N VAL A 55 -15.38 -4.31 -12.32
CA VAL A 55 -15.29 -2.89 -11.99
C VAL A 55 -16.36 -2.55 -10.96
N LEU A 56 -15.92 -1.97 -9.84
CA LEU A 56 -16.81 -1.45 -8.79
C LEU A 56 -16.80 0.07 -8.82
N VAL A 57 -17.93 0.67 -9.21
CA VAL A 57 -18.11 2.13 -9.12
C VAL A 57 -18.51 2.46 -7.68
N HIS A 58 -17.58 2.99 -6.90
CA HIS A 58 -17.78 3.43 -5.53
C HIS A 58 -16.69 4.45 -5.15
N SER A 59 -17.07 5.64 -4.72
CA SER A 59 -16.13 6.68 -4.34
C SER A 59 -15.51 6.38 -2.97
N VAL A 60 -14.18 6.34 -2.89
CA VAL A 60 -13.47 6.22 -1.59
C VAL A 60 -13.80 7.38 -0.65
N ALA A 61 -14.12 8.57 -1.17
CA ALA A 61 -14.47 9.71 -0.34
C ALA A 61 -15.85 9.55 0.37
N ASP A 62 -16.65 8.57 -0.06
CA ASP A 62 -17.93 8.25 0.58
C ASP A 62 -17.78 7.24 1.74
N VAL A 63 -16.61 6.62 1.88
CA VAL A 63 -16.28 5.71 2.98
C VAL A 63 -15.81 6.54 4.18
N LYS A 64 -16.65 6.62 5.21
CA LYS A 64 -16.44 7.46 6.40
C LYS A 64 -16.11 6.66 7.65
N SER A 65 -16.37 5.36 7.63
CA SER A 65 -16.23 4.48 8.77
C SER A 65 -15.71 3.09 8.36
N GLU A 66 -15.24 2.34 9.35
CA GLU A 66 -14.92 0.92 9.17
C GLU A 66 -16.13 0.11 8.67
N ALA A 67 -17.34 0.42 9.12
CA ALA A 67 -18.56 -0.25 8.69
C ALA A 67 -18.84 -0.04 7.19
N ASP A 68 -18.59 1.16 6.66
CA ASP A 68 -18.72 1.42 5.23
C ASP A 68 -17.71 0.61 4.42
N ALA A 69 -16.45 0.60 4.86
CA ALA A 69 -15.40 -0.20 4.22
C ALA A 69 -15.73 -1.71 4.29
N LYS A 70 -16.21 -2.20 5.43
CA LYS A 70 -16.64 -3.59 5.61
C LYS A 70 -17.76 -3.97 4.64
N SER A 71 -18.74 -3.12 4.41
CA SER A 71 -19.80 -3.34 3.43
C SER A 71 -19.26 -3.55 2.01
N VAL A 72 -18.21 -2.80 1.63
CA VAL A 72 -17.51 -3.00 0.34
C VAL A 72 -16.80 -4.36 0.33
N LEU A 73 -16.08 -4.72 1.40
CA LEU A 73 -15.37 -5.98 1.50
C LEU A 73 -16.31 -7.19 1.46
N GLU A 74 -17.47 -7.11 2.14
CA GLU A 74 -18.50 -8.16 2.13
C GLU A 74 -19.15 -8.36 0.76
N ARG A 75 -19.30 -7.28 0.00
CA ARG A 75 -19.80 -7.31 -1.39
C ARG A 75 -18.79 -7.94 -2.35
N VAL A 76 -17.50 -7.57 -2.23
CA VAL A 76 -16.43 -8.00 -3.15
C VAL A 76 -15.87 -9.36 -2.76
N LYS A 77 -15.72 -9.63 -1.47
CA LYS A 77 -15.14 -10.85 -0.88
C LYS A 77 -13.72 -11.12 -1.40
N PRO A 78 -12.80 -10.14 -1.31
CA PRO A 78 -11.42 -10.33 -1.71
C PRO A 78 -10.66 -11.14 -0.66
N ASP A 79 -9.58 -11.80 -1.06
CA ASP A 79 -8.57 -12.33 -0.15
C ASP A 79 -7.37 -11.40 0.01
N TRP A 80 -7.15 -10.49 -0.94
CA TRP A 80 -6.14 -9.45 -0.88
C TRP A 80 -6.71 -8.06 -1.20
N VAL A 81 -6.19 -7.04 -0.54
CA VAL A 81 -6.57 -5.65 -0.76
C VAL A 81 -5.32 -4.84 -1.11
N VAL A 82 -5.39 -4.05 -2.18
CA VAL A 82 -4.35 -3.10 -2.57
C VAL A 82 -4.92 -1.70 -2.55
N TRP A 83 -4.39 -0.85 -1.68
CA TRP A 83 -4.72 0.55 -1.60
C TRP A 83 -3.76 1.37 -2.48
N SER A 84 -4.26 1.83 -3.63
CA SER A 84 -3.55 2.72 -4.56
C SER A 84 -4.32 4.04 -4.80
N ALA A 85 -5.28 4.35 -3.91
CA ALA A 85 -6.01 5.60 -3.96
C ALA A 85 -5.23 6.74 -3.30
N GLY A 86 -5.50 7.93 -3.77
CA GLY A 86 -5.01 9.18 -3.21
C GLY A 86 -5.73 10.36 -3.83
N ALA A 87 -5.83 11.49 -3.12
CA ALA A 87 -6.45 12.71 -3.61
C ALA A 87 -5.69 13.34 -4.79
N GLY A 88 -4.41 13.00 -4.94
CA GLY A 88 -3.57 13.47 -6.04
C GLY A 88 -3.39 15.00 -6.06
N GLY A 89 -3.42 15.63 -4.89
CA GLY A 89 -3.32 17.09 -4.74
C GLY A 89 -4.57 17.88 -5.18
N LYS A 90 -5.67 17.18 -5.50
CA LYS A 90 -6.93 17.78 -5.89
C LYS A 90 -7.89 17.88 -4.70
N GLY A 91 -8.66 18.98 -4.60
CA GLY A 91 -9.65 19.16 -3.54
C GLY A 91 -9.09 19.62 -2.18
N GLY A 92 -7.82 20.06 -2.15
CA GLY A 92 -7.22 20.66 -0.95
C GLY A 92 -6.98 19.69 0.21
N ALA A 93 -6.81 20.23 1.40
CA ALA A 93 -6.52 19.47 2.61
C ALA A 93 -7.66 18.52 2.99
N GLU A 94 -8.91 18.98 2.86
CA GLU A 94 -10.10 18.19 3.20
C GLU A 94 -10.15 16.88 2.43
N MET A 95 -9.98 16.93 1.11
CA MET A 95 -9.97 15.74 0.26
C MET A 95 -8.76 14.84 0.55
N THR A 96 -7.59 15.43 0.86
CA THR A 96 -6.40 14.67 1.27
C THR A 96 -6.68 13.88 2.55
N PHE A 97 -7.26 14.50 3.58
CA PHE A 97 -7.59 13.77 4.80
C PHE A 97 -8.72 12.75 4.57
N ALA A 98 -9.76 13.10 3.83
CA ALA A 98 -10.87 12.17 3.57
C ALA A 98 -10.40 10.90 2.83
N VAL A 99 -9.50 11.02 1.86
CA VAL A 99 -9.05 9.89 1.03
C VAL A 99 -7.78 9.25 1.62
N ASP A 100 -6.70 10.03 1.79
CA ASP A 100 -5.38 9.48 2.11
C ASP A 100 -5.24 9.09 3.60
N ARG A 101 -6.16 9.53 4.48
CA ARG A 101 -6.22 9.16 5.90
C ARG A 101 -7.47 8.37 6.24
N ASP A 102 -8.65 9.02 6.21
CA ASP A 102 -9.85 8.48 6.85
C ASP A 102 -10.37 7.22 6.15
N ALA A 103 -10.54 7.27 4.83
CA ALA A 103 -10.95 6.10 4.06
C ALA A 103 -9.85 5.01 4.04
N ALA A 104 -8.57 5.39 3.97
CA ALA A 104 -7.46 4.45 4.05
C ALA A 104 -7.46 3.70 5.39
N ILE A 105 -7.62 4.40 6.50
CA ILE A 105 -7.74 3.83 7.84
C ILE A 105 -8.98 2.92 7.95
N ALA A 106 -10.12 3.35 7.42
CA ALA A 106 -11.36 2.57 7.43
C ALA A 106 -11.18 1.22 6.72
N PHE A 107 -10.61 1.21 5.51
CA PHE A 107 -10.33 -0.03 4.78
C PHE A 107 -9.26 -0.89 5.45
N THR A 108 -8.23 -0.26 6.04
CA THR A 108 -7.21 -0.97 6.81
C THR A 108 -7.83 -1.72 7.98
N LYS A 109 -8.62 -1.04 8.82
CA LYS A 109 -9.31 -1.65 9.97
C LYS A 109 -10.25 -2.76 9.54
N ALA A 110 -11.13 -2.50 8.57
CA ALA A 110 -12.07 -3.49 8.06
C ALA A 110 -11.36 -4.72 7.49
N SER A 111 -10.24 -4.54 6.79
CA SER A 111 -9.45 -5.65 6.24
C SER A 111 -8.77 -6.47 7.33
N ILE A 112 -8.19 -5.82 8.33
CA ILE A 112 -7.53 -6.47 9.47
C ILE A 112 -8.57 -7.26 10.31
N HIS A 113 -9.77 -6.75 10.47
CA HIS A 113 -10.83 -7.42 11.22
C HIS A 113 -11.61 -8.47 10.40
N THR A 114 -11.25 -8.67 9.12
CA THR A 114 -11.86 -9.69 8.25
C THR A 114 -10.91 -10.88 8.08
N PRO A 115 -11.16 -12.05 8.71
CA PRO A 115 -10.21 -13.18 8.73
C PRO A 115 -9.88 -13.76 7.35
N SER A 116 -10.80 -13.66 6.37
CA SER A 116 -10.59 -14.13 5.00
C SER A 116 -9.59 -13.28 4.23
N ILE A 117 -9.37 -12.01 4.61
CA ILE A 117 -8.37 -11.15 3.99
C ILE A 117 -7.00 -11.49 4.57
N LYS A 118 -6.07 -11.88 3.70
CA LYS A 118 -4.72 -12.33 4.08
C LYS A 118 -3.64 -11.29 3.83
N LYS A 119 -3.84 -10.39 2.86
CA LYS A 119 -2.87 -9.32 2.57
C LYS A 119 -3.59 -7.98 2.42
N PHE A 120 -3.02 -6.95 3.04
CA PHE A 120 -3.36 -5.56 2.79
C PHE A 120 -2.08 -4.80 2.42
N LEU A 121 -2.01 -4.28 1.21
CA LEU A 121 -0.88 -3.49 0.76
C LEU A 121 -1.33 -2.05 0.49
N THR A 122 -0.65 -1.07 1.09
CA THR A 122 -0.79 0.34 0.73
C THR A 122 0.39 0.83 -0.07
N VAL A 123 0.12 1.60 -1.14
CA VAL A 123 1.16 2.40 -1.80
C VAL A 123 1.27 3.72 -1.03
N SER A 124 2.36 3.86 -0.28
CA SER A 124 2.68 5.05 0.51
C SER A 124 3.75 5.91 -0.17
N TYR A 125 4.71 6.47 0.55
CA TYR A 125 5.88 7.15 0.01
C TYR A 125 7.05 7.10 0.99
N LEU A 126 8.26 7.21 0.47
CA LEU A 126 9.52 6.99 1.20
C LEU A 126 9.66 7.81 2.48
N SER A 127 9.25 9.08 2.46
CA SER A 127 9.37 9.99 3.61
C SER A 127 8.17 9.95 4.56
N SER A 128 7.23 9.00 4.43
CA SER A 128 6.09 8.82 5.35
C SER A 128 6.56 8.20 6.66
N ARG A 129 7.30 8.96 7.48
CA ARG A 129 7.83 8.50 8.75
C ARG A 129 8.00 9.63 9.76
N SER A 130 7.81 9.33 11.04
CA SER A 130 7.92 10.28 12.15
C SER A 130 9.33 10.31 12.74
N GLY A 131 10.03 9.17 12.72
CA GLY A 131 11.40 9.00 13.21
C GLY A 131 12.43 8.92 12.10
N ARG A 132 13.68 9.34 12.39
CA ARG A 132 14.79 9.18 11.45
C ARG A 132 15.21 7.71 11.37
N ALA A 133 15.30 7.16 10.16
CA ALA A 133 15.90 5.84 9.96
C ALA A 133 17.37 5.83 10.42
N PRO A 134 17.83 4.81 11.14
CA PRO A 134 19.22 4.76 11.66
C PRO A 134 20.29 4.87 10.58
N TRP A 135 20.00 4.43 9.35
CA TRP A 135 20.90 4.48 8.19
C TRP A 135 20.81 5.80 7.37
N TRP A 136 19.88 6.71 7.73
CA TRP A 136 19.84 8.03 7.11
C TRP A 136 20.79 8.98 7.84
N ASN A 137 21.59 9.74 7.07
CA ASN A 137 22.38 10.81 7.64
C ASN A 137 21.50 12.02 8.02
N VAL A 138 22.11 13.06 8.57
CA VAL A 138 21.40 14.26 9.04
C VAL A 138 20.80 15.06 7.88
N GLU A 139 21.50 15.12 6.76
CA GLU A 139 21.08 15.82 5.54
C GLU A 139 19.89 15.13 4.91
N ASP A 140 19.92 13.81 4.80
CA ASP A 140 18.79 12.98 4.35
C ASP A 140 17.54 13.24 5.19
N TRP A 141 17.70 13.23 6.51
CA TRP A 141 16.58 13.49 7.41
C TRP A 141 16.01 14.90 7.25
N LYS A 142 16.88 15.92 7.17
CA LYS A 142 16.44 17.30 6.93
C LYS A 142 15.68 17.44 5.60
N ALA A 143 16.15 16.77 4.54
CA ALA A 143 15.47 16.78 3.24
C ALA A 143 14.07 16.14 3.34
N ALA A 144 13.94 14.99 4.00
CA ALA A 144 12.67 14.35 4.24
C ALA A 144 11.73 15.22 5.08
N GLN A 145 12.23 15.83 6.17
CA GLN A 145 11.44 16.74 6.99
C GLN A 145 10.97 17.96 6.19
N LYS A 146 11.80 18.54 5.33
CA LYS A 146 11.38 19.66 4.46
C LYS A 146 10.20 19.27 3.56
N VAL A 147 10.24 18.08 2.94
CA VAL A 147 9.11 17.57 2.16
C VAL A 147 7.86 17.47 3.04
N ASN A 148 7.98 16.93 4.23
CA ASN A 148 6.89 16.62 5.14
C ASN A 148 6.27 17.87 5.79
N THR A 149 7.06 18.91 6.07
CA THR A 149 6.58 20.09 6.82
C THR A 149 6.29 21.29 5.94
N GLU A 150 7.02 21.45 4.82
CA GLU A 150 6.92 22.63 3.98
C GLU A 150 6.23 22.35 2.63
N ILE A 151 6.51 21.20 1.99
CA ILE A 151 6.05 20.93 0.62
C ILE A 151 4.69 20.19 0.65
N LEU A 152 4.58 19.12 1.45
CA LEU A 152 3.42 18.22 1.50
C LEU A 152 2.85 18.01 2.92
N PRO A 153 2.65 19.06 3.75
CA PRO A 153 2.34 18.88 5.17
C PRO A 153 1.04 18.12 5.45
N ASN A 154 -0.01 18.35 4.67
CA ASN A 154 -1.27 17.63 4.84
C ASN A 154 -1.20 16.20 4.34
N TYR A 155 -0.48 15.98 3.23
CA TYR A 155 -0.25 14.64 2.69
C TYR A 155 0.59 13.79 3.66
N PHE A 156 1.66 14.36 4.22
CA PHE A 156 2.45 13.72 5.26
C PHE A 156 1.58 13.27 6.44
N LYS A 157 0.81 14.21 7.03
CA LYS A 157 -0.07 13.89 8.17
C LYS A 157 -1.08 12.79 7.84
N ALA A 158 -1.61 12.79 6.63
CA ALA A 158 -2.57 11.78 6.20
C ALA A 158 -1.90 10.41 6.01
N LYS A 159 -0.77 10.37 5.29
CA LYS A 159 -0.09 9.11 4.96
C LYS A 159 0.55 8.46 6.17
N VAL A 160 1.24 9.23 7.02
CA VAL A 160 1.85 8.68 8.23
C VAL A 160 0.80 8.08 9.17
N ALA A 161 -0.35 8.72 9.34
CA ALA A 161 -1.43 8.18 10.14
C ALA A 161 -1.98 6.84 9.60
N ALA A 162 -2.17 6.74 8.27
CA ALA A 162 -2.60 5.50 7.64
C ALA A 162 -1.56 4.38 7.74
N ASP A 163 -0.28 4.70 7.55
CA ASP A 163 0.83 3.76 7.68
C ASP A 163 0.98 3.25 9.13
N GLU A 164 0.84 4.14 10.13
CA GLU A 164 0.89 3.79 11.54
C GLU A 164 -0.26 2.86 11.95
N VAL A 165 -1.50 3.15 11.50
CA VAL A 165 -2.66 2.27 11.75
C VAL A 165 -2.44 0.89 11.13
N LEU A 166 -1.99 0.83 9.88
CA LEU A 166 -1.69 -0.45 9.24
C LEU A 166 -0.62 -1.22 10.02
N THR A 167 0.44 -0.55 10.43
CA THR A 167 1.56 -1.15 11.16
C THR A 167 1.10 -1.77 12.48
N ILE A 168 0.50 -0.96 13.35
CA ILE A 168 0.14 -1.38 14.71
C ILE A 168 -0.92 -2.48 14.69
N LEU A 169 -2.00 -2.28 13.93
CA LEU A 169 -3.08 -3.25 13.90
C LEU A 169 -2.69 -4.56 13.20
N SER A 170 -1.78 -4.50 12.21
CA SER A 170 -1.24 -5.73 11.61
C SER A 170 -0.39 -6.52 12.60
N GLN A 171 0.45 -5.86 13.39
CA GLN A 171 1.23 -6.51 14.45
C GLN A 171 0.33 -7.16 15.49
N ASP A 172 -0.74 -6.48 15.90
CA ASP A 172 -1.70 -7.02 16.86
C ASP A 172 -2.41 -8.27 16.30
N ARG A 173 -2.86 -8.22 15.04
CA ARG A 173 -3.47 -9.36 14.36
C ARG A 173 -2.50 -10.55 14.23
N VAL A 174 -1.28 -10.31 13.77
CA VAL A 174 -0.25 -11.36 13.63
C VAL A 174 0.06 -11.98 14.99
N THR A 175 0.19 -11.16 16.04
CA THR A 175 0.41 -11.66 17.41
C THR A 175 -0.74 -12.55 17.89
N GLN A 176 -1.98 -12.21 17.56
CA GLN A 176 -3.14 -13.04 17.89
C GLN A 176 -3.14 -14.34 17.07
N GLU A 177 -2.91 -14.26 15.76
CA GLU A 177 -2.82 -15.43 14.88
C GLU A 177 -1.68 -16.39 15.32
N GLU A 178 -0.56 -15.86 15.85
CA GLU A 178 0.51 -16.68 16.45
C GLU A 178 0.04 -17.42 17.70
N LYS A 179 -0.63 -16.73 18.61
CA LYS A 179 -1.19 -17.36 19.82
C LYS A 179 -2.22 -18.45 19.49
N ASP A 180 -2.98 -18.25 18.41
CA ASP A 180 -3.97 -19.20 17.92
C ASP A 180 -3.33 -20.35 17.11
N GLY A 181 -2.00 -20.38 16.97
CA GLY A 181 -1.25 -21.45 16.32
C GLY A 181 -1.25 -21.40 14.78
N ALA A 182 -1.62 -20.28 14.19
CA ALA A 182 -1.61 -20.14 12.73
C ALA A 182 -0.17 -20.26 12.17
N PRO A 183 0.04 -21.07 11.10
CA PRO A 183 1.33 -21.17 10.42
C PRO A 183 1.83 -19.80 9.92
N ALA A 184 3.15 -19.59 9.92
CA ALA A 184 3.74 -18.28 9.59
C ALA A 184 3.37 -17.77 8.18
N ASP A 185 3.24 -18.67 7.21
CA ASP A 185 2.85 -18.41 5.82
C ASP A 185 1.35 -18.11 5.64
N GLN A 186 0.53 -18.41 6.65
CA GLN A 186 -0.93 -18.15 6.62
C GLN A 186 -1.34 -16.92 7.41
N ARG A 187 -0.40 -16.30 8.14
CA ARG A 187 -0.67 -15.10 8.93
C ARG A 187 -0.84 -13.89 8.04
N PHE A 188 -1.59 -12.93 8.53
CA PHE A 188 -1.85 -11.67 7.84
C PHE A 188 -0.56 -10.93 7.43
N CYS A 189 -0.57 -10.33 6.26
CA CYS A 189 0.51 -9.49 5.75
C CYS A 189 0.01 -8.06 5.55
N GLY A 190 0.33 -7.17 6.48
CA GLY A 190 0.16 -5.72 6.33
C GLY A 190 1.44 -5.13 5.74
N ILE A 191 1.36 -4.47 4.58
CA ILE A 191 2.51 -4.02 3.81
C ILE A 191 2.34 -2.55 3.44
N SER A 192 3.28 -1.70 3.83
CA SER A 192 3.41 -0.34 3.31
C SER A 192 4.55 -0.31 2.29
N LEU A 193 4.21 -0.32 0.99
CA LEU A 193 5.17 -0.13 -0.09
C LEU A 193 5.42 1.38 -0.27
N ARG A 194 6.67 1.81 -0.15
CA ARG A 194 7.05 3.20 0.06
C ARG A 194 8.02 3.67 -1.02
N PRO A 195 7.51 4.04 -2.21
CA PRO A 195 8.34 4.47 -3.32
C PRO A 195 8.93 5.86 -3.10
N GLY A 196 10.04 6.11 -3.81
CA GLY A 196 10.59 7.44 -3.99
C GLY A 196 9.70 8.34 -4.85
N THR A 197 10.26 9.42 -5.38
CA THR A 197 9.55 10.35 -6.29
C THR A 197 9.11 9.62 -7.55
N LEU A 198 7.81 9.67 -7.83
CA LEU A 198 7.21 8.92 -8.95
C LEU A 198 7.52 9.57 -10.31
N THR A 199 7.99 8.77 -11.27
CA THR A 199 8.26 9.16 -12.67
C THR A 199 7.35 8.41 -13.65
N GLU A 200 7.42 8.78 -14.93
CA GLU A 200 6.72 8.12 -16.04
C GLU A 200 7.68 7.22 -16.86
N GLU A 201 8.88 6.96 -16.34
CA GLU A 201 9.86 6.09 -17.01
C GLU A 201 9.34 4.64 -17.09
N PRO A 202 9.86 3.81 -17.98
CA PRO A 202 9.59 2.37 -18.00
C PRO A 202 9.95 1.70 -16.66
N ALA A 203 9.43 0.50 -16.45
CA ALA A 203 9.85 -0.31 -15.31
C ALA A 203 11.34 -0.64 -15.40
N GLY A 204 11.99 -0.67 -14.24
CA GLY A 204 13.42 -0.92 -14.11
C GLY A 204 13.76 -1.71 -12.87
N LYS A 205 15.06 -1.88 -12.65
CA LYS A 205 15.63 -2.50 -11.46
C LYS A 205 15.45 -1.62 -10.23
N VAL A 206 15.55 -2.20 -9.04
CA VAL A 206 15.26 -1.54 -7.78
C VAL A 206 16.41 -1.62 -6.78
N LYS A 207 16.40 -0.70 -5.82
CA LYS A 207 16.90 -0.89 -4.45
C LYS A 207 15.69 -0.98 -3.54
N MET A 208 15.64 -2.04 -2.70
CA MET A 208 14.51 -2.32 -1.83
C MET A 208 14.99 -2.59 -0.40
N GLY A 209 14.22 -2.10 0.59
CA GLY A 209 14.51 -2.29 2.00
C GLY A 209 15.13 -1.06 2.65
N LYS A 210 16.25 -1.20 3.36
CA LYS A 210 16.93 -0.09 4.06
C LYS A 210 17.73 0.78 3.08
N ILE A 211 17.06 1.73 2.47
CA ILE A 211 17.60 2.62 1.42
C ILE A 211 17.70 4.08 1.90
N GLY A 212 18.37 4.95 1.13
CA GLY A 212 18.49 6.39 1.44
C GLY A 212 17.14 7.12 1.40
N ALA A 213 17.12 8.34 1.94
CA ALA A 213 15.92 9.16 2.08
C ALA A 213 15.36 9.74 0.76
N SER A 214 16.08 9.60 -0.33
CA SER A 214 15.72 10.18 -1.63
C SER A 214 15.98 9.20 -2.78
N GLY A 215 15.22 9.35 -3.83
CA GLY A 215 15.35 8.58 -5.05
C GLY A 215 14.11 8.73 -5.92
N LYS A 216 14.19 8.18 -7.12
CA LYS A 216 13.08 8.12 -8.07
C LYS A 216 12.58 6.68 -8.17
N THR A 217 11.34 6.52 -8.55
CA THR A 217 10.74 5.21 -8.86
C THR A 217 9.69 5.42 -9.94
N SER A 218 9.80 4.70 -11.04
CA SER A 218 8.75 4.81 -12.05
C SER A 218 7.45 4.19 -11.54
N ARG A 219 6.31 4.68 -12.04
CA ARG A 219 5.01 4.08 -11.71
C ARG A 219 4.90 2.64 -12.17
N ALA A 220 5.61 2.31 -13.25
CA ALA A 220 5.69 0.94 -13.74
C ALA A 220 6.52 0.06 -12.77
N THR A 221 7.67 0.54 -12.28
CA THR A 221 8.47 -0.15 -11.25
C THR A 221 7.66 -0.35 -9.97
N VAL A 222 6.86 0.66 -9.54
CA VAL A 222 5.98 0.52 -8.37
C VAL A 222 4.95 -0.59 -8.61
N ALA A 223 4.30 -0.63 -9.77
CA ALA A 223 3.30 -1.65 -10.09
C ALA A 223 3.91 -3.07 -10.11
N GLU A 224 5.08 -3.24 -10.71
CA GLU A 224 5.79 -4.53 -10.70
C GLU A 224 6.27 -4.92 -9.28
N SER A 225 6.72 -3.95 -8.49
CA SER A 225 7.08 -4.18 -7.08
C SER A 225 5.88 -4.62 -6.25
N VAL A 226 4.69 -4.05 -6.48
CA VAL A 226 3.44 -4.51 -5.83
C VAL A 226 3.19 -5.98 -6.16
N VAL A 227 3.31 -6.39 -7.43
CA VAL A 227 3.12 -7.79 -7.81
C VAL A 227 4.14 -8.70 -7.12
N GLY A 228 5.44 -8.35 -7.19
CA GLY A 228 6.50 -9.15 -6.57
C GLY A 228 6.32 -9.33 -5.06
N VAL A 229 5.93 -8.25 -4.36
CA VAL A 229 5.67 -8.26 -2.91
C VAL A 229 4.40 -9.06 -2.57
N LEU A 230 3.36 -9.01 -3.40
CA LEU A 230 2.15 -9.81 -3.21
C LEU A 230 2.38 -11.30 -3.46
N GLU A 231 3.22 -11.68 -4.44
CA GLU A 231 3.57 -13.07 -4.72
C GLU A 231 4.42 -13.70 -3.61
N ALA A 232 5.24 -12.90 -2.95
CA ALA A 232 6.14 -13.42 -1.93
C ALA A 232 5.39 -13.70 -0.62
N ASP A 233 5.68 -14.87 -0.03
CA ASP A 233 5.21 -15.17 1.30
C ASP A 233 6.07 -14.47 2.35
N GLY A 234 5.43 -14.01 3.42
CA GLY A 234 6.13 -13.47 4.57
C GLY A 234 6.55 -11.99 4.47
N VAL A 235 6.32 -11.30 3.34
CA VAL A 235 6.56 -9.86 3.29
C VAL A 235 5.57 -9.14 4.20
N ARG A 236 6.08 -8.36 5.13
CA ARG A 236 5.32 -7.55 6.10
C ARG A 236 6.08 -6.27 6.39
N GLY A 237 5.37 -5.28 6.95
CA GLY A 237 5.98 -4.04 7.42
C GLY A 237 6.25 -3.03 6.31
N TRP A 238 7.28 -2.23 6.46
CA TRP A 238 7.61 -1.12 5.58
C TRP A 238 8.64 -1.53 4.54
N VAL A 239 8.25 -1.46 3.27
CA VAL A 239 9.08 -1.82 2.11
C VAL A 239 9.42 -0.54 1.35
N ASP A 240 10.57 0.06 1.65
CA ASP A 240 11.07 1.21 0.90
C ASP A 240 11.61 0.74 -0.45
N VAL A 241 11.32 1.47 -1.54
CA VAL A 241 11.74 1.11 -2.90
C VAL A 241 12.07 2.34 -3.74
N ILE A 242 13.22 2.30 -4.42
CA ILE A 242 13.65 3.27 -5.44
C ILE A 242 14.26 2.53 -6.63
N ASP A 243 14.43 3.25 -7.74
CA ASP A 243 15.19 2.74 -8.88
C ASP A 243 16.61 2.36 -8.45
N GLY A 244 17.13 1.26 -8.98
CA GLY A 244 18.39 0.68 -8.57
C GLY A 244 19.00 -0.26 -9.60
N ASP A 245 19.67 -1.30 -9.11
CA ASP A 245 20.48 -2.23 -9.91
C ASP A 245 20.10 -3.71 -9.71
N GLU A 246 19.13 -4.02 -8.84
CA GLU A 246 18.67 -5.38 -8.54
C GLU A 246 17.33 -5.67 -9.23
N GLU A 247 17.17 -6.87 -9.80
CA GLU A 247 15.86 -7.31 -10.31
C GLU A 247 14.85 -7.39 -9.18
N ILE A 248 13.59 -6.97 -9.43
CA ILE A 248 12.53 -6.89 -8.41
C ILE A 248 12.35 -8.23 -7.68
N VAL A 249 12.32 -9.34 -8.42
CA VAL A 249 12.14 -10.68 -7.82
C VAL A 249 13.28 -11.01 -6.87
N GLU A 250 14.52 -10.69 -7.21
CA GLU A 250 15.67 -10.96 -6.36
C GLU A 250 15.71 -10.01 -5.15
N ALA A 251 15.36 -8.75 -5.34
CA ALA A 251 15.24 -7.77 -4.25
C ALA A 251 14.19 -8.22 -3.21
N VAL A 252 13.04 -8.71 -3.65
CA VAL A 252 11.99 -9.23 -2.77
C VAL A 252 12.45 -10.49 -2.04
N LYS A 253 13.10 -11.45 -2.73
CA LYS A 253 13.66 -12.66 -2.09
C LYS A 253 14.67 -12.29 -1.02
N ARG A 254 15.59 -11.37 -1.32
CA ARG A 254 16.58 -10.87 -0.37
C ARG A 254 15.91 -10.19 0.82
N TYR A 255 14.93 -9.31 0.58
CA TYR A 255 14.16 -8.63 1.61
C TYR A 255 13.55 -9.63 2.61
N VAL A 256 12.89 -10.68 2.11
CA VAL A 256 12.30 -11.73 2.95
C VAL A 256 13.37 -12.52 3.69
N LYS A 257 14.41 -12.96 2.99
CA LYS A 257 15.50 -13.77 3.58
C LYS A 257 16.22 -13.05 4.72
N GLU A 258 16.42 -11.75 4.57
CA GLU A 258 17.11 -10.93 5.57
C GLU A 258 16.17 -10.43 6.68
N GLY A 259 14.86 -10.69 6.58
CA GLY A 259 13.87 -10.24 7.55
C GLY A 259 13.86 -8.72 7.68
N GLN A 260 14.06 -8.01 6.55
CA GLN A 260 14.12 -6.55 6.57
C GLN A 260 12.75 -5.93 6.89
N ASP A 261 12.78 -4.81 7.60
CA ASP A 261 11.66 -3.88 7.76
C ASP A 261 12.23 -2.47 7.86
N ALA A 262 11.75 -1.56 7.01
CA ALA A 262 12.22 -0.18 7.02
C ALA A 262 11.63 0.68 8.15
N ILE A 263 10.89 0.08 9.08
CA ILE A 263 10.28 0.76 10.24
C ILE A 263 11.31 1.22 11.29
N GLU A 264 12.50 0.66 11.29
CA GLU A 264 13.53 1.00 12.28
C GLU A 264 13.74 2.52 12.40
N GLY A 265 13.84 3.00 13.64
CA GLY A 265 13.92 4.41 13.99
C GLY A 265 12.56 5.04 14.30
N GLU A 266 11.46 4.31 14.14
CA GLU A 266 10.16 4.71 14.66
C GLU A 266 9.98 4.30 16.13
N ASP A 267 9.29 5.13 16.91
CA ASP A 267 8.86 4.78 18.26
C ASP A 267 7.48 4.11 18.19
N LEU A 268 7.46 2.78 18.35
CA LEU A 268 6.23 1.98 18.28
C LEU A 268 5.25 2.27 19.44
N ALA A 269 5.74 2.71 20.60
CA ALA A 269 4.86 3.06 21.71
C ALA A 269 4.13 4.37 21.42
N GLU A 270 4.86 5.41 20.99
CA GLU A 270 4.24 6.65 20.54
C GLU A 270 3.32 6.45 19.32
N MET A 271 3.71 5.57 18.39
CA MET A 271 2.86 5.22 17.24
C MET A 271 1.54 4.60 17.72
N ARG A 272 1.57 3.67 18.66
CA ARG A 272 0.38 3.05 19.25
C ARG A 272 -0.51 4.09 19.96
N ASP A 273 0.08 5.02 20.68
CA ASP A 273 -0.67 6.10 21.33
C ASP A 273 -1.39 7.02 20.33
N ARG A 274 -0.78 7.25 19.15
CA ARG A 274 -1.42 7.98 18.07
C ARG A 274 -2.55 7.18 17.42
N VAL A 275 -2.32 5.89 17.17
CA VAL A 275 -3.30 4.98 16.55
C VAL A 275 -4.56 4.81 17.41
N ASN A 276 -4.41 4.79 18.73
CA ASN A 276 -5.55 4.68 19.66
C ASN A 276 -6.50 5.89 19.62
N LYS A 277 -6.15 6.98 18.92
CA LYS A 277 -7.00 8.17 18.75
C LYS A 277 -7.89 8.09 17.52
N PHE A 278 -7.68 7.10 16.65
CA PHE A 278 -8.48 6.81 15.47
C PHE A 278 -9.46 5.66 15.75
#